data_ee4492700629992ad5e50554282f256f
#
_entry.id   ee4492700629992ad5e50554282f256f
#
_cell.length_a   1.000
_cell.length_b   1.000
_cell.length_c   1.000
_cell.angle_alpha   90.00
_cell.angle_beta   90.00
_cell.angle_gamma   90.00
#
_symmetry.space_group_name_H-M   'P 1'
#
loop_
_entity.id
_entity.type
_entity.pdbx_description
1 polymer ?
#
loop_
_entity_poly.entity_id
_entity_poly.type
_entity_poly.pdbx_seq_one_letter_code
_entity_poly.pdbx_strand_id
1 'polypeptide(L)'
;MEVRPKLRPLLLAALGVLVLTAAGCGRDETNASSGGNTTPSTQEQLSGRIEADGSSTVGPLTTAAAELFREQQPGVNVTVGISGTGGGFERFCAGETDISDASRPIKEDEEVPVCQKKGIEYTEIQVATDALTVVVNSENDWVDCLTTDQLKAIWEPKSKVNNWSDVPGGDYPDQSMPLAGPGTDSGTFDYFTDEINGEEGASRSDYTPSEDDNVIVQAVAGDKGALGYFGFTYYEENEDTLKALEIDGGDGCVAPSVETAQDGSYSPLSRPLFIYVKNESLKRPEVQAFLRFYMENLGQIAERAQYISLPEDKIQAADTKLEEAISAAGA
;
A
#
# COMPACT_ATOMS: atom_id res chain seq x y z
N MET A 1 44.14 20.09 25.99
CA MET A 1 45.13 19.03 26.07
C MET A 1 45.00 18.19 24.81
N GLU A 2 45.80 18.58 23.83
CA GLU A 2 45.88 17.94 22.49
C GLU A 2 46.67 16.63 22.59
N VAL A 3 46.19 15.61 21.90
CA VAL A 3 47.09 14.53 21.44
C VAL A 3 46.67 14.14 20.03
N ARG A 4 47.52 14.51 19.10
CA ARG A 4 47.49 14.17 17.67
C ARG A 4 48.26 12.85 17.38
N PRO A 5 48.19 12.34 16.16
CA PRO A 5 48.22 10.92 15.77
C PRO A 5 49.60 10.39 15.44
N LYS A 6 49.73 9.09 15.31
CA LYS A 6 50.93 8.44 14.68
C LYS A 6 50.53 7.68 13.45
N LEU A 7 50.88 8.26 12.31
CA LEU A 7 51.11 7.56 11.04
C LEU A 7 52.35 6.65 11.18
N ARG A 8 52.34 5.48 10.57
CA ARG A 8 53.52 4.79 10.06
C ARG A 8 53.22 4.06 8.73
N PRO A 9 54.20 4.01 7.83
CA PRO A 9 53.99 3.80 6.40
C PRO A 9 54.49 2.47 5.81
N LEU A 10 54.06 2.20 4.58
CA LEU A 10 54.66 1.49 3.44
C LEU A 10 55.42 0.16 3.68
N LEU A 11 55.04 -0.81 2.88
CA LEU A 11 56.00 -1.62 2.14
C LEU A 11 55.38 -2.13 0.82
N LEU A 12 55.94 -1.63 -0.29
CA LEU A 12 55.78 -2.14 -1.65
C LEU A 12 56.56 -3.47 -1.79
N ALA A 13 56.03 -4.41 -2.52
CA ALA A 13 56.82 -5.41 -3.22
C ALA A 13 56.17 -5.73 -4.58
N ALA A 14 56.94 -5.42 -5.60
CA ALA A 14 56.62 -5.67 -7.01
C ALA A 14 57.28 -6.99 -7.48
N LEU A 15 56.90 -7.39 -8.66
CA LEU A 15 57.53 -8.30 -9.63
C LEU A 15 56.95 -9.71 -9.79
N GLY A 16 56.62 -9.97 -11.05
CA GLY A 16 56.64 -11.30 -11.65
C GLY A 16 55.82 -11.46 -12.92
N VAL A 17 56.33 -10.89 -14.04
CA VAL A 17 55.85 -11.19 -15.41
C VAL A 17 56.35 -12.58 -15.81
N LEU A 18 55.47 -13.43 -16.35
CA LEU A 18 55.92 -14.54 -17.22
C LEU A 18 54.92 -14.74 -18.36
N VAL A 19 55.41 -14.37 -19.56
CA VAL A 19 54.79 -14.65 -20.86
C VAL A 19 55.29 -16.02 -21.32
N LEU A 20 54.41 -16.92 -21.74
CA LEU A 20 54.77 -18.06 -22.57
C LEU A 20 53.70 -18.26 -23.65
N THR A 21 54.12 -17.95 -24.89
CA THR A 21 53.49 -18.32 -26.15
C THR A 21 53.79 -19.76 -26.50
N ALA A 22 52.82 -20.55 -26.90
CA ALA A 22 53.06 -21.72 -27.73
C ALA A 22 51.86 -21.91 -28.66
N ALA A 23 52.16 -21.77 -29.96
CA ALA A 23 51.29 -22.15 -31.06
C ALA A 23 51.36 -23.67 -31.27
N GLY A 24 50.21 -24.28 -31.56
CA GLY A 24 50.11 -25.69 -31.95
C GLY A 24 48.84 -25.92 -32.76
N CYS A 25 48.99 -25.95 -34.10
CA CYS A 25 47.99 -26.47 -35.04
C CYS A 25 47.88 -28.00 -34.94
N GLY A 26 46.69 -28.52 -34.83
CA GLY A 26 46.38 -29.95 -34.98
C GLY A 26 44.92 -30.11 -35.33
N ARG A 27 44.67 -30.52 -36.56
CA ARG A 27 43.38 -30.82 -37.17
C ARG A 27 43.11 -32.30 -36.96
N ASP A 28 41.98 -32.67 -36.37
CA ASP A 28 41.30 -33.94 -36.68
C ASP A 28 39.81 -33.82 -36.34
N GLU A 29 39.02 -34.20 -37.31
CA GLU A 29 37.56 -34.36 -37.25
C GLU A 29 37.25 -35.62 -36.45
N THR A 30 36.22 -35.58 -35.63
CA THR A 30 34.99 -36.41 -35.65
C THR A 30 34.23 -36.32 -34.34
N ASN A 31 32.98 -36.22 -34.52
CA ASN A 31 31.86 -36.74 -33.72
C ASN A 31 31.00 -35.72 -32.95
N ALA A 32 29.81 -35.59 -33.51
CA ALA A 32 28.68 -34.91 -32.95
C ALA A 32 28.25 -35.49 -31.59
N SER A 33 28.21 -34.64 -30.58
CA SER A 33 27.37 -34.86 -29.42
C SER A 33 26.60 -33.57 -29.14
N SER A 34 25.28 -33.69 -29.28
CA SER A 34 24.30 -32.67 -29.07
C SER A 34 24.30 -32.24 -27.60
N GLY A 35 25.11 -31.24 -27.29
CA GLY A 35 25.05 -30.51 -26.01
C GLY A 35 24.12 -29.32 -26.20
N GLY A 36 22.91 -29.40 -25.64
CA GLY A 36 22.00 -28.29 -25.62
C GLY A 36 22.66 -27.09 -24.94
N ASN A 37 22.97 -26.09 -25.74
CA ASN A 37 23.35 -24.76 -25.28
C ASN A 37 22.07 -24.12 -24.73
N THR A 38 21.80 -24.25 -23.43
CA THR A 38 20.90 -23.37 -22.74
C THR A 38 21.57 -22.00 -22.71
N THR A 39 21.31 -21.21 -23.73
CA THR A 39 21.54 -19.77 -23.69
C THR A 39 20.73 -19.24 -22.52
N PRO A 40 21.31 -18.52 -21.54
CA PRO A 40 20.54 -17.77 -20.60
C PRO A 40 19.65 -16.84 -21.43
N SER A 41 18.34 -16.89 -21.24
CA SER A 41 17.45 -15.90 -21.82
C SER A 41 17.89 -14.55 -21.27
N THR A 42 18.55 -13.77 -22.09
CA THR A 42 18.82 -12.37 -21.80
C THR A 42 17.42 -11.74 -21.74
N GLN A 43 16.90 -11.50 -20.56
CA GLN A 43 15.68 -10.73 -20.39
C GLN A 43 15.89 -9.41 -21.11
N GLU A 44 15.04 -9.09 -22.07
CA GLU A 44 15.14 -7.85 -22.83
C GLU A 44 15.06 -6.68 -21.85
N GLN A 45 16.11 -5.86 -21.81
CA GLN A 45 16.17 -4.70 -20.94
C GLN A 45 15.28 -3.61 -21.52
N LEU A 46 14.17 -3.37 -20.84
CA LEU A 46 13.23 -2.30 -21.19
C LEU A 46 13.74 -0.95 -20.69
N SER A 47 13.28 0.11 -21.33
CA SER A 47 13.51 1.48 -20.89
C SER A 47 12.27 2.32 -21.16
N GLY A 48 11.99 3.27 -20.30
CA GLY A 48 10.82 4.14 -20.44
C GLY A 48 10.48 4.85 -19.14
N ARG A 49 9.35 5.55 -19.16
CA ARG A 49 8.82 6.26 -18.00
C ARG A 49 7.35 5.92 -17.83
N ILE A 50 6.94 5.68 -16.59
CA ILE A 50 5.56 5.42 -16.18
C ILE A 50 5.20 6.45 -15.11
N GLU A 51 4.08 7.13 -15.30
CA GLU A 51 3.56 8.13 -14.37
C GLU A 51 2.33 7.56 -13.65
N ALA A 52 2.39 7.42 -12.34
CA ALA A 52 1.26 7.14 -11.47
C ALA A 52 1.00 8.33 -10.56
N ASP A 53 -0.25 8.57 -10.22
CA ASP A 53 -0.64 9.61 -9.25
C ASP A 53 -1.98 9.27 -8.62
N GLY A 54 -2.23 9.72 -7.40
CA GLY A 54 -3.53 9.59 -6.77
C GLY A 54 -3.50 9.42 -5.25
N SER A 55 -4.18 8.40 -4.79
CA SER A 55 -4.43 8.11 -3.38
C SER A 55 -3.15 7.99 -2.54
N SER A 56 -3.12 8.67 -1.40
CA SER A 56 -2.11 8.51 -0.33
C SER A 56 -2.05 7.08 0.22
N THR A 57 -3.19 6.38 0.21
CA THR A 57 -3.30 4.98 0.65
C THR A 57 -2.72 4.00 -0.38
N VAL A 58 -2.96 4.21 -1.68
CA VAL A 58 -2.52 3.26 -2.74
C VAL A 58 -1.10 3.57 -3.23
N GLY A 59 -0.66 4.81 -3.13
CA GLY A 59 0.70 5.23 -3.50
C GLY A 59 1.82 4.37 -2.90
N PRO A 60 1.77 3.96 -1.63
CA PRO A 60 2.72 3.01 -1.04
C PRO A 60 2.78 1.65 -1.75
N LEU A 61 1.63 1.09 -2.21
CA LEU A 61 1.58 -0.15 -3.00
C LEU A 61 2.30 0.03 -4.34
N THR A 62 1.94 1.08 -5.08
CA THR A 62 2.54 1.38 -6.38
C THR A 62 4.03 1.72 -6.25
N THR A 63 4.44 2.38 -5.15
CA THR A 63 5.85 2.65 -4.83
C THR A 63 6.61 1.36 -4.55
N ALA A 64 6.07 0.46 -3.72
CA ALA A 64 6.67 -0.84 -3.43
C ALA A 64 6.83 -1.68 -4.71
N ALA A 65 5.82 -1.69 -5.58
CA ALA A 65 5.89 -2.33 -6.90
C ALA A 65 7.00 -1.73 -7.76
N ALA A 66 7.10 -0.40 -7.81
CA ALA A 66 8.11 0.32 -8.59
C ALA A 66 9.54 0.03 -8.12
N GLU A 67 9.76 -0.01 -6.80
CA GLU A 67 11.06 -0.34 -6.21
C GLU A 67 11.49 -1.77 -6.54
N LEU A 68 10.61 -2.75 -6.37
CA LEU A 68 10.87 -4.16 -6.68
C LEU A 68 11.09 -4.37 -8.19
N PHE A 69 10.27 -3.72 -9.02
CA PHE A 69 10.40 -3.80 -10.49
C PHE A 69 11.71 -3.22 -10.99
N ARG A 70 12.21 -2.15 -10.39
CA ARG A 70 13.47 -1.52 -10.73
C ARG A 70 14.68 -2.46 -10.59
N GLU A 71 14.62 -3.44 -9.70
CA GLU A 71 15.68 -4.45 -9.56
C GLU A 71 15.77 -5.33 -10.80
N GLN A 72 14.63 -5.59 -11.48
CA GLN A 72 14.59 -6.40 -12.70
C GLN A 72 14.76 -5.57 -13.97
N GLN A 73 14.20 -4.34 -14.00
CA GLN A 73 14.18 -3.45 -15.16
C GLN A 73 14.70 -2.04 -14.79
N PRO A 74 16.00 -1.89 -14.54
CA PRO A 74 16.58 -0.61 -14.08
C PRO A 74 16.49 0.53 -15.11
N GLY A 75 16.17 0.22 -16.36
CA GLY A 75 15.95 1.21 -17.43
C GLY A 75 14.54 1.82 -17.44
N VAL A 76 13.61 1.27 -16.66
CA VAL A 76 12.24 1.81 -16.54
C VAL A 76 12.15 2.67 -15.28
N ASN A 77 11.70 3.91 -15.44
CA ASN A 77 11.48 4.83 -14.33
C ASN A 77 9.97 4.96 -14.06
N VAL A 78 9.53 4.49 -12.89
CA VAL A 78 8.16 4.67 -12.42
C VAL A 78 8.15 5.81 -11.40
N THR A 79 7.31 6.82 -11.65
CA THR A 79 7.13 7.97 -10.75
C THR A 79 5.75 7.87 -10.12
N VAL A 80 5.68 8.00 -8.81
CA VAL A 80 4.43 7.96 -8.05
C VAL A 80 4.21 9.32 -7.38
N GLY A 81 3.11 9.98 -7.71
CA GLY A 81 2.66 11.22 -7.08
C GLY A 81 1.51 10.95 -6.11
N ILE A 82 1.33 11.84 -5.14
CA ILE A 82 0.26 11.76 -4.14
C ILE A 82 -0.55 13.06 -4.20
N SER A 83 -1.68 13.03 -4.91
CA SER A 83 -2.60 14.16 -5.02
C SER A 83 -4.01 13.87 -4.45
N GLY A 84 -4.15 12.75 -3.73
CA GLY A 84 -5.44 12.20 -3.31
C GLY A 84 -6.18 11.52 -4.46
N THR A 85 -7.16 10.65 -4.16
CA THR A 85 -7.91 9.88 -5.17
C THR A 85 -8.58 10.80 -6.21
N GLY A 86 -9.22 11.88 -5.77
CA GLY A 86 -9.88 12.84 -6.66
C GLY A 86 -8.89 13.59 -7.56
N GLY A 87 -7.78 14.07 -6.99
CA GLY A 87 -6.71 14.72 -7.75
C GLY A 87 -6.05 13.78 -8.76
N GLY A 88 -5.85 12.51 -8.38
CA GLY A 88 -5.39 11.46 -9.28
C GLY A 88 -6.31 11.28 -10.48
N PHE A 89 -7.62 11.15 -10.26
CA PHE A 89 -8.59 11.05 -11.37
C PHE A 89 -8.65 12.32 -12.23
N GLU A 90 -8.50 13.50 -11.66
CA GLU A 90 -8.45 14.75 -12.44
C GLU A 90 -7.28 14.71 -13.43
N ARG A 91 -6.06 14.39 -12.97
CA ARG A 91 -4.87 14.29 -13.82
C ARG A 91 -4.94 13.12 -14.80
N PHE A 92 -5.46 11.98 -14.35
CA PHE A 92 -5.65 10.80 -15.17
C PHE A 92 -6.61 11.04 -16.32
N CYS A 93 -7.80 11.61 -16.05
CA CYS A 93 -8.77 11.96 -17.07
C CYS A 93 -8.31 13.14 -17.97
N ALA A 94 -7.34 13.96 -17.51
CA ALA A 94 -6.65 14.92 -18.36
C ALA A 94 -5.61 14.26 -19.30
N GLY A 95 -5.29 12.98 -19.10
CA GLY A 95 -4.31 12.21 -19.87
C GLY A 95 -2.86 12.40 -19.44
N GLU A 96 -2.63 13.00 -18.27
CA GLU A 96 -1.30 13.33 -17.75
C GLU A 96 -0.56 12.14 -17.14
N THR A 97 -1.31 11.13 -16.65
CA THR A 97 -0.74 9.95 -16.01
C THR A 97 -1.11 8.68 -16.77
N ASP A 98 -0.33 7.62 -16.56
CA ASP A 98 -0.56 6.28 -17.09
C ASP A 98 -1.46 5.46 -16.18
N ILE A 99 -1.31 5.70 -14.86
CA ILE A 99 -2.00 5.00 -13.78
C ILE A 99 -2.60 6.05 -12.84
N SER A 100 -3.81 5.79 -12.35
CA SER A 100 -4.39 6.50 -11.20
C SER A 100 -4.53 5.55 -10.03
N ASP A 101 -3.91 5.87 -8.91
CA ASP A 101 -4.05 5.18 -7.64
C ASP A 101 -5.35 5.64 -6.96
N ALA A 102 -6.22 4.72 -6.56
CA ALA A 102 -7.53 5.06 -6.04
C ALA A 102 -7.96 4.21 -4.85
N SER A 103 -8.38 4.85 -3.77
CA SER A 103 -8.88 4.19 -2.54
C SER A 103 -10.42 4.08 -2.50
N ARG A 104 -11.07 4.34 -3.61
CA ARG A 104 -12.48 4.15 -3.89
C ARG A 104 -12.70 3.96 -5.39
N PRO A 105 -13.85 3.41 -5.81
CA PRO A 105 -14.22 3.41 -7.22
C PRO A 105 -14.30 4.83 -7.81
N ILE A 106 -14.08 4.92 -9.13
CA ILE A 106 -14.28 6.15 -9.88
C ILE A 106 -15.75 6.57 -9.80
N LYS A 107 -16.00 7.86 -9.61
CA LYS A 107 -17.37 8.39 -9.49
C LYS A 107 -18.04 8.47 -10.85
N GLU A 108 -19.14 7.72 -11.00
CA GLU A 108 -19.91 7.61 -12.24
C GLU A 108 -20.47 8.95 -12.71
N ASP A 109 -20.90 9.80 -11.78
CA ASP A 109 -21.57 11.07 -12.09
C ASP A 109 -20.61 12.25 -12.23
N GLU A 110 -19.37 12.15 -11.71
CA GLU A 110 -18.42 13.26 -11.66
C GLU A 110 -17.19 13.00 -12.53
N GLU A 111 -16.49 11.89 -12.34
CA GLU A 111 -15.16 11.62 -12.91
C GLU A 111 -15.25 10.89 -14.26
N VAL A 112 -16.15 9.90 -14.37
CA VAL A 112 -16.35 9.15 -15.62
C VAL A 112 -16.69 10.06 -16.81
N PRO A 113 -17.60 11.06 -16.69
CA PRO A 113 -17.90 11.97 -17.80
C PRO A 113 -16.70 12.81 -18.23
N VAL A 114 -15.78 13.13 -17.32
CA VAL A 114 -14.55 13.88 -17.64
C VAL A 114 -13.61 13.04 -18.48
N CYS A 115 -13.34 11.78 -18.06
CA CYS A 115 -12.56 10.83 -18.83
C CYS A 115 -13.14 10.60 -20.23
N GLN A 116 -14.44 10.33 -20.33
CA GLN A 116 -15.15 10.10 -21.61
C GLN A 116 -15.03 11.30 -22.55
N LYS A 117 -15.21 12.52 -22.05
CA LYS A 117 -15.08 13.75 -22.86
C LYS A 117 -13.68 13.93 -23.43
N LYS A 118 -12.67 13.41 -22.74
CA LYS A 118 -11.26 13.45 -23.18
C LYS A 118 -10.85 12.23 -23.99
N GLY A 119 -11.74 11.24 -24.15
CA GLY A 119 -11.46 10.00 -24.86
C GLY A 119 -10.49 9.09 -24.08
N ILE A 120 -10.42 9.23 -22.77
CA ILE A 120 -9.61 8.36 -21.91
C ILE A 120 -10.44 7.11 -21.58
N GLU A 121 -9.98 6.00 -22.13
CA GLU A 121 -10.47 4.66 -21.80
C GLU A 121 -9.49 4.03 -20.79
N TYR A 122 -10.02 3.27 -19.85
CA TYR A 122 -9.24 2.71 -18.75
C TYR A 122 -9.70 1.31 -18.34
N THR A 123 -8.81 0.63 -17.67
CA THR A 123 -9.05 -0.64 -16.99
C THR A 123 -8.87 -0.45 -15.50
N GLU A 124 -9.91 -0.71 -14.72
CA GLU A 124 -9.88 -0.74 -13.24
C GLU A 124 -9.37 -2.09 -12.77
N ILE A 125 -8.42 -2.11 -11.85
CA ILE A 125 -7.83 -3.32 -11.26
C ILE A 125 -7.78 -3.16 -9.74
N GLN A 126 -8.41 -4.06 -9.00
CA GLN A 126 -8.25 -4.11 -7.55
C GLN A 126 -6.89 -4.70 -7.20
N VAL A 127 -6.17 -4.06 -6.28
CA VAL A 127 -4.78 -4.45 -5.93
C VAL A 127 -4.59 -4.85 -4.47
N ALA A 128 -5.46 -4.41 -3.57
CA ALA A 128 -5.44 -4.78 -2.15
C ALA A 128 -6.80 -4.53 -1.49
N THR A 129 -6.89 -4.87 -0.22
CA THR A 129 -7.95 -4.42 0.68
C THR A 129 -7.31 -3.67 1.83
N ASP A 130 -7.83 -2.48 2.12
CA ASP A 130 -7.49 -1.69 3.31
C ASP A 130 -8.52 -1.98 4.40
N ALA A 131 -8.07 -2.09 5.64
CA ALA A 131 -8.94 -2.16 6.81
C ALA A 131 -8.33 -1.35 7.96
N LEU A 132 -9.16 -0.54 8.57
CA LEU A 132 -8.85 0.22 9.78
C LEU A 132 -9.29 -0.56 11.00
N THR A 133 -8.46 -0.63 12.02
CA THR A 133 -8.83 -1.27 13.28
C THR A 133 -8.90 -0.24 14.39
N VAL A 134 -10.03 -0.17 15.06
CA VAL A 134 -10.19 0.57 16.30
C VAL A 134 -9.79 -0.33 17.44
N VAL A 135 -8.87 0.13 18.28
CA VAL A 135 -8.24 -0.69 19.32
C VAL A 135 -8.32 -0.05 20.68
N VAL A 136 -8.37 -0.91 21.68
CA VAL A 136 -8.19 -0.57 23.10
C VAL A 136 -7.09 -1.45 23.70
N ASN A 137 -6.66 -1.14 24.91
CA ASN A 137 -5.74 -1.99 25.67
C ASN A 137 -6.37 -3.37 25.91
N SER A 138 -5.57 -4.44 25.85
CA SER A 138 -6.07 -5.83 26.07
C SER A 138 -6.69 -6.07 27.45
N GLU A 139 -6.37 -5.24 28.45
CA GLU A 139 -6.99 -5.29 29.77
C GLU A 139 -8.33 -4.55 29.86
N ASN A 140 -8.76 -3.85 28.78
CA ASN A 140 -10.07 -3.19 28.72
C ASN A 140 -11.18 -4.25 28.65
N ASP A 141 -12.02 -4.32 29.67
CA ASP A 141 -13.04 -5.34 29.87
C ASP A 141 -14.49 -4.79 29.84
N TRP A 142 -14.67 -3.53 29.38
CA TRP A 142 -15.99 -2.87 29.36
C TRP A 142 -16.51 -2.48 27.98
N VAL A 143 -15.70 -2.57 26.92
CA VAL A 143 -16.15 -2.30 25.56
C VAL A 143 -15.70 -3.39 24.60
N ASP A 144 -16.60 -3.95 23.84
CA ASP A 144 -16.32 -4.94 22.80
C ASP A 144 -16.72 -4.42 21.41
N CYS A 145 -17.69 -3.50 21.35
CA CYS A 145 -18.21 -2.95 20.10
C CYS A 145 -18.48 -1.45 20.23
N LEU A 146 -18.24 -0.69 19.17
CA LEU A 146 -18.66 0.70 19.03
C LEU A 146 -19.44 0.88 17.72
N THR A 147 -20.49 1.70 17.79
CA THR A 147 -21.19 2.14 16.57
C THR A 147 -20.41 3.26 15.86
N THR A 148 -20.66 3.43 14.57
CA THR A 148 -20.11 4.57 13.80
C THR A 148 -20.51 5.92 14.39
N ASP A 149 -21.73 6.03 14.94
CA ASP A 149 -22.18 7.25 15.65
C ASP A 149 -21.39 7.51 16.93
N GLN A 150 -21.04 6.47 17.69
CA GLN A 150 -20.16 6.59 18.86
C GLN A 150 -18.75 6.99 18.49
N LEU A 151 -18.18 6.37 17.45
CA LEU A 151 -16.89 6.77 16.92
C LEU A 151 -16.88 8.23 16.48
N LYS A 152 -17.92 8.66 15.75
CA LYS A 152 -18.10 10.06 15.36
C LYS A 152 -18.14 10.98 16.56
N ALA A 153 -18.96 10.67 17.58
CA ALA A 153 -19.05 11.49 18.79
C ALA A 153 -17.69 11.62 19.51
N ILE A 154 -16.85 10.57 19.46
CA ILE A 154 -15.51 10.58 20.05
C ILE A 154 -14.54 11.45 19.21
N TRP A 155 -14.54 11.30 17.87
CA TRP A 155 -13.49 11.79 17.00
C TRP A 155 -13.84 13.06 16.20
N GLU A 156 -15.11 13.49 16.17
CA GLU A 156 -15.51 14.68 15.41
C GLU A 156 -14.80 15.96 15.89
N PRO A 157 -14.68 16.99 15.04
CA PRO A 157 -14.10 18.28 15.41
C PRO A 157 -14.77 18.85 16.65
N LYS A 158 -13.96 19.24 17.63
CA LYS A 158 -14.39 19.84 18.92
C LYS A 158 -15.16 18.87 19.84
N SER A 159 -15.12 17.58 19.60
CA SER A 159 -15.65 16.59 20.55
C SER A 159 -15.15 16.86 21.97
N LYS A 160 -15.99 16.60 22.95
CA LYS A 160 -15.70 16.72 24.39
C LYS A 160 -15.70 15.37 25.11
N VAL A 161 -15.88 14.29 24.36
CA VAL A 161 -15.82 12.92 24.88
C VAL A 161 -14.35 12.58 25.20
N ASN A 162 -14.02 12.62 26.48
CA ASN A 162 -12.66 12.36 27.00
C ASN A 162 -12.69 11.29 28.11
N ASN A 163 -13.87 10.74 28.37
CA ASN A 163 -14.13 9.71 29.36
C ASN A 163 -15.08 8.69 28.76
N TRP A 164 -14.91 7.42 29.10
CA TRP A 164 -15.77 6.36 28.60
C TRP A 164 -17.24 6.58 28.97
N SER A 165 -17.53 7.09 30.17
CA SER A 165 -18.89 7.42 30.60
C SER A 165 -19.56 8.54 29.79
N ASP A 166 -18.79 9.32 29.00
CA ASP A 166 -19.32 10.37 28.14
C ASP A 166 -19.72 9.86 26.74
N VAL A 167 -19.39 8.60 26.41
CA VAL A 167 -19.74 8.01 25.10
C VAL A 167 -21.25 7.83 24.99
N PRO A 168 -21.91 8.44 23.98
CA PRO A 168 -23.37 8.39 23.88
C PRO A 168 -23.91 6.96 23.72
N GLY A 169 -24.96 6.63 24.47
CA GLY A 169 -25.63 5.33 24.38
C GLY A 169 -24.86 4.15 24.96
N GLY A 170 -23.65 4.38 25.49
CA GLY A 170 -22.87 3.36 26.19
C GLY A 170 -23.15 3.32 27.69
N ASP A 171 -22.97 2.16 28.31
CA ASP A 171 -22.98 1.98 29.77
C ASP A 171 -21.54 1.64 30.21
N TYR A 172 -20.66 2.61 30.02
CA TYR A 172 -19.23 2.45 30.27
C TYR A 172 -18.83 3.08 31.62
N PRO A 173 -17.73 2.63 32.24
CA PRO A 173 -17.27 3.16 33.51
C PRO A 173 -16.81 4.62 33.43
N ASP A 174 -16.79 5.30 34.59
CA ASP A 174 -16.11 6.59 34.74
C ASP A 174 -14.59 6.38 34.70
N GLN A 175 -14.07 6.28 33.49
CA GLN A 175 -12.67 6.03 33.16
C GLN A 175 -12.20 7.00 32.09
N SER A 176 -11.07 7.69 32.34
CA SER A 176 -10.43 8.54 31.33
C SER A 176 -10.15 7.76 30.04
N MET A 177 -10.33 8.42 28.90
CA MET A 177 -10.13 7.84 27.56
C MET A 177 -9.05 8.64 26.80
N PRO A 178 -7.76 8.39 27.06
CA PRO A 178 -6.70 8.92 26.22
C PRO A 178 -6.86 8.43 24.78
N LEU A 179 -6.71 9.35 23.82
CA LEU A 179 -6.85 9.05 22.40
C LEU A 179 -5.51 9.08 21.70
N ALA A 180 -5.26 8.11 20.83
CA ALA A 180 -4.10 8.05 19.96
C ALA A 180 -4.53 7.65 18.55
N GLY A 181 -3.92 8.21 17.52
CA GLY A 181 -4.29 7.92 16.13
C GLY A 181 -3.30 8.48 15.14
N PRO A 182 -3.49 8.21 13.84
CA PRO A 182 -2.62 8.70 12.80
C PRO A 182 -2.57 10.22 12.74
N GLY A 183 -1.46 10.75 12.22
CA GLY A 183 -1.32 12.16 11.91
C GLY A 183 -2.00 12.56 10.59
N THR A 184 -1.96 13.84 10.28
CA THR A 184 -2.70 14.42 9.13
C THR A 184 -2.11 14.08 7.76
N ASP A 185 -0.92 13.48 7.70
CA ASP A 185 -0.29 13.05 6.44
C ASP A 185 -0.60 11.58 6.12
N SER A 186 -1.41 10.91 6.96
CA SER A 186 -1.76 9.50 6.85
C SER A 186 -3.04 9.26 6.03
N GLY A 187 -2.98 8.35 5.05
CA GLY A 187 -4.18 7.89 4.33
C GLY A 187 -5.20 7.17 5.21
N THR A 188 -4.78 6.63 6.35
CA THR A 188 -5.64 6.06 7.40
C THR A 188 -6.44 7.15 8.11
N PHE A 189 -5.80 8.29 8.40
CA PHE A 189 -6.47 9.46 8.95
C PHE A 189 -7.53 10.02 7.99
N ASP A 190 -7.17 10.17 6.72
CA ASP A 190 -8.08 10.67 5.68
C ASP A 190 -9.31 9.78 5.57
N TYR A 191 -9.10 8.46 5.50
CA TYR A 191 -10.17 7.50 5.39
C TYR A 191 -11.09 7.48 6.61
N PHE A 192 -10.51 7.41 7.80
CA PHE A 192 -11.30 7.40 9.04
C PHE A 192 -12.15 8.66 9.16
N THR A 193 -11.58 9.82 8.86
CA THR A 193 -12.30 11.09 9.00
C THR A 193 -13.40 11.25 7.95
N ASP A 194 -13.20 10.75 6.74
CA ASP A 194 -14.23 10.75 5.69
C ASP A 194 -15.40 9.85 6.08
N GLU A 195 -15.12 8.58 6.43
CA GLU A 195 -16.16 7.59 6.71
C GLU A 195 -16.89 7.81 8.04
N ILE A 196 -16.17 8.23 9.07
CA ILE A 196 -16.75 8.38 10.42
C ILE A 196 -17.24 9.81 10.66
N ASN A 197 -16.45 10.83 10.33
CA ASN A 197 -16.81 12.22 10.58
C ASN A 197 -17.60 12.84 9.42
N GLY A 198 -17.51 12.24 8.22
CA GLY A 198 -18.22 12.66 7.01
C GLY A 198 -17.52 13.75 6.22
N GLU A 199 -16.24 14.04 6.54
CA GLU A 199 -15.40 14.99 5.82
C GLU A 199 -13.92 14.63 6.04
N GLU A 200 -13.20 14.38 4.95
CA GLU A 200 -11.77 14.07 4.95
C GLU A 200 -10.97 15.16 5.67
N GLY A 201 -10.11 14.77 6.58
CA GLY A 201 -9.30 15.68 7.39
C GLY A 201 -10.03 16.31 8.59
N ALA A 202 -11.33 16.14 8.72
CA ALA A 202 -12.11 16.71 9.82
C ALA A 202 -12.04 15.85 11.09
N SER A 203 -11.21 16.24 12.07
CA SER A 203 -11.07 15.55 13.35
C SER A 203 -10.82 16.53 14.49
N ARG A 204 -10.93 16.02 15.73
CA ARG A 204 -10.41 16.73 16.91
C ARG A 204 -8.90 16.80 16.86
N SER A 205 -8.29 17.73 17.56
CA SER A 205 -6.84 17.94 17.58
C SER A 205 -6.18 17.68 18.94
N ASP A 206 -6.95 17.24 19.93
CA ASP A 206 -6.51 17.02 21.31
C ASP A 206 -6.28 15.52 21.61
N TYR A 207 -5.81 14.77 20.62
CA TYR A 207 -5.35 13.39 20.77
C TYR A 207 -3.83 13.32 20.57
N THR A 208 -3.21 12.15 20.74
CA THR A 208 -1.80 11.90 20.44
C THR A 208 -1.67 11.47 18.97
N PRO A 209 -1.26 12.36 18.04
CA PRO A 209 -1.07 12.01 16.65
C PRO A 209 0.32 11.40 16.43
N SER A 210 0.42 10.44 15.51
CA SER A 210 1.71 9.91 15.02
C SER A 210 1.57 9.38 13.59
N GLU A 211 2.61 9.61 12.78
CA GLU A 211 2.75 8.97 11.46
C GLU A 211 3.41 7.57 11.58
N ASP A 212 3.86 7.19 12.77
CA ASP A 212 4.38 5.86 13.09
C ASP A 212 3.35 5.13 13.94
N ASP A 213 2.68 4.14 13.37
CA ASP A 213 1.63 3.35 14.03
C ASP A 213 2.14 2.60 15.27
N ASN A 214 3.43 2.27 15.34
CA ASN A 214 4.02 1.67 16.53
C ASN A 214 3.95 2.61 17.75
N VAL A 215 3.98 3.92 17.54
CA VAL A 215 3.79 4.90 18.63
C VAL A 215 2.35 4.87 19.12
N ILE A 216 1.38 4.71 18.20
CA ILE A 216 -0.04 4.59 18.55
C ILE A 216 -0.28 3.29 19.33
N VAL A 217 0.28 2.17 18.85
CA VAL A 217 0.26 0.86 19.54
C VAL A 217 0.75 1.01 20.98
N GLN A 218 1.92 1.63 21.19
CA GLN A 218 2.49 1.82 22.53
C GLN A 218 1.61 2.73 23.41
N ALA A 219 1.01 3.78 22.85
CA ALA A 219 0.13 4.68 23.58
C ALA A 219 -1.12 3.96 24.09
N VAL A 220 -1.73 3.10 23.25
CA VAL A 220 -2.92 2.33 23.63
C VAL A 220 -2.57 1.18 24.58
N ALA A 221 -1.49 0.44 24.33
CA ALA A 221 -1.03 -0.63 25.20
C ALA A 221 -0.58 -0.13 26.59
N GLY A 222 -0.21 1.14 26.71
CA GLY A 222 0.26 1.76 27.96
C GLY A 222 -0.83 2.22 28.93
N ASP A 223 -2.10 2.31 28.52
CA ASP A 223 -3.20 2.80 29.35
C ASP A 223 -4.47 1.97 29.12
N LYS A 224 -5.01 1.38 30.18
CA LYS A 224 -6.23 0.54 30.13
C LYS A 224 -7.46 1.27 29.55
N GLY A 225 -7.53 2.59 29.73
CA GLY A 225 -8.61 3.43 29.23
C GLY A 225 -8.39 3.98 27.82
N ALA A 226 -7.23 3.78 27.22
CA ALA A 226 -6.89 4.35 25.93
C ALA A 226 -7.72 3.75 24.79
N LEU A 227 -8.00 4.58 23.78
CA LEU A 227 -8.63 4.22 22.51
C LEU A 227 -7.76 4.76 21.37
N GLY A 228 -7.55 3.95 20.35
CA GLY A 228 -6.83 4.37 19.15
C GLY A 228 -7.36 3.71 17.90
N TYR A 229 -6.81 4.09 16.73
CA TYR A 229 -7.05 3.41 15.47
C TYR A 229 -5.83 3.50 14.55
N PHE A 230 -5.65 2.48 13.71
CA PHE A 230 -4.58 2.36 12.72
C PHE A 230 -4.90 1.20 11.75
N GLY A 231 -3.98 0.90 10.82
CA GLY A 231 -4.13 -0.20 9.86
C GLY A 231 -4.18 -1.59 10.53
N PHE A 232 -5.01 -2.47 10.01
CA PHE A 232 -5.28 -3.81 10.56
C PHE A 232 -4.03 -4.67 10.76
N THR A 233 -3.05 -4.59 9.86
CA THR A 233 -1.81 -5.37 9.93
C THR A 233 -0.99 -5.07 11.19
N TYR A 234 -0.98 -3.83 11.67
CA TYR A 234 -0.35 -3.48 12.94
C TYR A 234 -1.06 -4.07 14.15
N TYR A 235 -2.39 -4.22 14.08
CA TYR A 235 -3.13 -4.93 15.12
C TYR A 235 -2.75 -6.42 15.16
N GLU A 236 -2.70 -7.10 14.01
CA GLU A 236 -2.30 -8.53 13.93
C GLU A 236 -0.92 -8.79 14.57
N GLU A 237 0.01 -7.85 14.39
CA GLU A 237 1.37 -7.95 15.00
C GLU A 237 1.37 -7.69 16.51
N ASN A 238 0.28 -7.14 17.10
CA ASN A 238 0.21 -6.69 18.48
C ASN A 238 -1.02 -7.20 19.26
N GLU A 239 -1.66 -8.28 18.82
CA GLU A 239 -2.86 -8.88 19.46
C GLU A 239 -2.66 -9.26 20.93
N ASP A 240 -1.41 -9.54 21.34
CA ASP A 240 -1.09 -9.88 22.74
C ASP A 240 -1.30 -8.70 23.70
N THR A 241 -1.21 -7.46 23.23
CA THR A 241 -1.25 -6.24 24.05
C THR A 241 -2.45 -5.35 23.78
N LEU A 242 -3.13 -5.58 22.67
CA LEU A 242 -4.28 -4.81 22.21
C LEU A 242 -5.51 -5.71 22.04
N LYS A 243 -6.67 -5.08 22.12
CA LYS A 243 -7.95 -5.67 21.76
C LYS A 243 -8.59 -4.84 20.65
N ALA A 244 -8.86 -5.47 19.50
CA ALA A 244 -9.66 -4.85 18.46
C ALA A 244 -11.13 -4.78 18.88
N LEU A 245 -11.77 -3.66 18.58
CA LEU A 245 -13.19 -3.50 18.77
C LEU A 245 -13.96 -3.94 17.52
N GLU A 246 -15.09 -4.57 17.74
CA GLU A 246 -16.10 -4.76 16.70
C GLU A 246 -16.71 -3.42 16.34
N ILE A 247 -17.10 -3.25 15.07
CA ILE A 247 -17.75 -2.02 14.59
C ILE A 247 -19.15 -2.35 14.12
N ASP A 248 -20.11 -1.56 14.61
CA ASP A 248 -21.48 -1.58 14.13
C ASP A 248 -21.69 -0.43 13.12
N GLY A 249 -21.67 -0.77 11.85
CA GLY A 249 -21.97 0.12 10.72
C GLY A 249 -23.47 0.26 10.42
N GLY A 250 -24.34 -0.39 11.22
CA GLY A 250 -25.80 -0.40 11.05
C GLY A 250 -26.42 -1.79 10.93
N ASP A 251 -25.61 -2.81 10.65
CA ASP A 251 -26.04 -4.22 10.50
C ASP A 251 -25.62 -5.12 11.67
N GLY A 252 -25.12 -4.51 12.76
CA GLY A 252 -24.60 -5.18 13.94
C GLY A 252 -23.08 -5.14 14.04
N CYS A 253 -22.56 -5.60 15.18
CA CYS A 253 -21.14 -5.60 15.47
C CYS A 253 -20.39 -6.63 14.63
N VAL A 254 -19.36 -6.20 13.90
CA VAL A 254 -18.49 -7.06 13.09
C VAL A 254 -17.04 -6.85 13.54
N ALA A 255 -16.33 -7.94 13.83
CA ALA A 255 -14.93 -7.90 14.20
C ALA A 255 -14.06 -7.68 12.95
N PRO A 256 -12.96 -6.89 13.06
CA PRO A 256 -11.97 -6.80 12.00
C PRO A 256 -11.24 -8.14 11.83
N SER A 257 -11.17 -8.63 10.61
CA SER A 257 -10.39 -9.80 10.22
C SER A 257 -10.07 -9.72 8.73
N VAL A 258 -9.12 -10.52 8.27
CA VAL A 258 -8.84 -10.64 6.83
C VAL A 258 -10.12 -11.02 6.06
N GLU A 259 -10.92 -11.96 6.58
CA GLU A 259 -12.15 -12.43 5.94
C GLU A 259 -13.20 -11.31 5.84
N THR A 260 -13.51 -10.65 6.97
CA THR A 260 -14.55 -9.61 7.03
C THR A 260 -14.14 -8.32 6.29
N ALA A 261 -12.83 -8.05 6.16
CA ALA A 261 -12.33 -6.98 5.33
C ALA A 261 -12.46 -7.31 3.83
N GLN A 262 -12.12 -8.54 3.43
CA GLN A 262 -12.14 -8.97 2.04
C GLN A 262 -13.55 -9.18 1.48
N ASP A 263 -14.51 -9.59 2.31
CA ASP A 263 -15.91 -9.78 1.91
C ASP A 263 -16.74 -8.48 2.06
N GLY A 264 -16.17 -7.45 2.71
CA GLY A 264 -16.79 -6.14 2.90
C GLY A 264 -17.80 -6.06 4.05
N SER A 265 -17.91 -7.11 4.88
CA SER A 265 -18.81 -7.11 6.04
C SER A 265 -18.31 -6.20 7.16
N TYR A 266 -16.98 -5.97 7.26
CA TYR A 266 -16.40 -5.00 8.18
C TYR A 266 -16.56 -3.57 7.64
N SER A 267 -17.81 -3.11 7.55
CA SER A 267 -18.17 -1.81 6.99
C SER A 267 -18.48 -0.79 8.12
N PRO A 268 -18.08 0.50 7.95
CA PRO A 268 -17.44 1.10 6.77
C PRO A 268 -15.90 1.09 6.84
N LEU A 269 -15.28 0.41 7.80
CA LEU A 269 -13.84 0.49 8.05
C LEU A 269 -12.98 -0.48 7.23
N SER A 270 -13.55 -1.08 6.17
CA SER A 270 -12.79 -1.78 5.13
C SER A 270 -13.17 -1.28 3.74
N ARG A 271 -12.17 -1.21 2.85
CA ARG A 271 -12.38 -0.75 1.46
C ARG A 271 -11.45 -1.44 0.48
N PRO A 272 -11.89 -1.68 -0.75
CA PRO A 272 -11.01 -2.13 -1.83
C PRO A 272 -10.10 -0.99 -2.31
N LEU A 273 -8.86 -1.34 -2.65
CA LEU A 273 -7.88 -0.43 -3.23
C LEU A 273 -7.66 -0.78 -4.69
N PHE A 274 -7.57 0.24 -5.55
CA PHE A 274 -7.54 0.10 -7.00
C PHE A 274 -6.37 0.84 -7.64
N ILE A 275 -5.95 0.34 -8.79
CA ILE A 275 -5.27 1.11 -9.81
C ILE A 275 -6.16 1.20 -11.05
N TYR A 276 -6.20 2.37 -11.68
CA TYR A 276 -6.85 2.60 -12.96
C TYR A 276 -5.78 2.80 -14.02
N VAL A 277 -5.76 1.94 -15.03
CA VAL A 277 -4.73 1.94 -16.06
C VAL A 277 -5.31 2.51 -17.35
N LYS A 278 -4.66 3.52 -17.93
CA LYS A 278 -5.05 4.06 -19.21
C LYS A 278 -4.81 3.05 -20.33
N ASN A 279 -5.84 2.66 -21.09
CA ASN A 279 -5.73 1.63 -22.11
C ASN A 279 -4.72 1.98 -23.20
N GLU A 280 -4.57 3.25 -23.55
CA GLU A 280 -3.55 3.71 -24.50
C GLU A 280 -2.12 3.43 -24.00
N SER A 281 -1.87 3.51 -22.70
CA SER A 281 -0.58 3.23 -22.08
C SER A 281 -0.21 1.75 -22.17
N LEU A 282 -1.18 0.85 -22.25
CA LEU A 282 -0.97 -0.59 -22.42
C LEU A 282 -0.35 -0.97 -23.77
N LYS A 283 -0.22 -0.05 -24.72
CA LYS A 283 0.53 -0.27 -25.99
C LYS A 283 2.03 -0.26 -25.77
N ARG A 284 2.50 0.24 -24.65
CA ARG A 284 3.92 0.39 -24.32
C ARG A 284 4.44 -0.84 -23.57
N PRO A 285 5.53 -1.47 -24.05
CA PRO A 285 6.03 -2.71 -23.47
C PRO A 285 6.50 -2.56 -22.01
N GLU A 286 7.06 -1.40 -21.65
CA GLU A 286 7.47 -1.12 -20.26
C GLU A 286 6.29 -1.02 -19.29
N VAL A 287 5.14 -0.51 -19.75
CA VAL A 287 3.90 -0.45 -18.93
C VAL A 287 3.33 -1.84 -18.73
N GLN A 288 3.25 -2.64 -19.82
CA GLN A 288 2.80 -4.03 -19.72
C GLN A 288 3.67 -4.84 -18.75
N ALA A 289 5.00 -4.70 -18.88
CA ALA A 289 5.94 -5.43 -18.01
C ALA A 289 5.80 -5.02 -16.54
N PHE A 290 5.63 -3.72 -16.25
CA PHE A 290 5.40 -3.23 -14.89
C PHE A 290 4.11 -3.78 -14.29
N LEU A 291 3.01 -3.75 -15.04
CA LEU A 291 1.71 -4.19 -14.55
C LEU A 291 1.65 -5.72 -14.36
N ARG A 292 2.25 -6.52 -15.26
CA ARG A 292 2.40 -7.96 -15.05
C ARG A 292 3.21 -8.26 -13.79
N PHE A 293 4.34 -7.57 -13.63
CA PHE A 293 5.16 -7.68 -12.43
C PHE A 293 4.35 -7.33 -11.16
N TYR A 294 3.53 -6.27 -11.22
CA TYR A 294 2.68 -5.86 -10.12
C TYR A 294 1.71 -6.99 -9.74
N MET A 295 1.00 -7.58 -10.71
CA MET A 295 0.05 -8.68 -10.46
C MET A 295 0.76 -9.95 -9.96
N GLU A 296 1.87 -10.35 -10.58
CA GLU A 296 2.65 -11.52 -10.18
C GLU A 296 3.20 -11.42 -8.74
N ASN A 297 3.43 -10.22 -8.24
CA ASN A 297 4.02 -9.96 -6.91
C ASN A 297 3.05 -9.29 -5.94
N LEU A 298 1.75 -9.31 -6.23
CA LEU A 298 0.74 -8.54 -5.51
C LEU A 298 0.73 -8.83 -4.00
N GLY A 299 0.87 -10.10 -3.61
CA GLY A 299 0.94 -10.50 -2.20
C GLY A 299 2.14 -9.87 -1.48
N GLN A 300 3.34 -9.93 -2.09
CA GLN A 300 4.54 -9.34 -1.52
C GLN A 300 4.46 -7.81 -1.45
N ILE A 301 3.84 -7.19 -2.45
CA ILE A 301 3.64 -5.75 -2.53
C ILE A 301 2.67 -5.30 -1.42
N ALA A 302 1.56 -6.02 -1.24
CA ALA A 302 0.59 -5.74 -0.19
C ALA A 302 1.20 -5.88 1.21
N GLU A 303 1.94 -6.96 1.47
CA GLU A 303 2.68 -7.18 2.72
C GLU A 303 3.67 -6.05 3.00
N ARG A 304 4.47 -5.66 1.99
CA ARG A 304 5.45 -4.56 2.13
C ARG A 304 4.80 -3.21 2.40
N ALA A 305 3.62 -2.97 1.87
CA ALA A 305 2.84 -1.76 2.07
C ALA A 305 1.90 -1.84 3.29
N GLN A 306 1.90 -2.97 4.00
CA GLN A 306 1.08 -3.25 5.20
C GLN A 306 -0.43 -3.19 4.94
N TYR A 307 -0.86 -3.73 3.80
CA TYR A 307 -2.26 -3.92 3.44
C TYR A 307 -2.63 -5.41 3.34
N ILE A 308 -3.93 -5.68 3.41
CA ILE A 308 -4.46 -7.03 3.24
C ILE A 308 -4.39 -7.41 1.76
N SER A 309 -3.67 -8.50 1.45
CA SER A 309 -3.62 -9.04 0.09
C SER A 309 -4.99 -9.52 -0.36
N LEU A 310 -5.21 -9.52 -1.66
CA LEU A 310 -6.42 -10.11 -2.24
C LEU A 310 -6.38 -11.65 -2.11
N PRO A 311 -7.54 -12.31 -1.98
CA PRO A 311 -7.62 -13.75 -2.11
C PRO A 311 -7.27 -14.20 -3.54
N GLU A 312 -6.79 -15.44 -3.68
CA GLU A 312 -6.22 -15.98 -4.91
C GLU A 312 -7.16 -15.87 -6.13
N ASP A 313 -8.46 -16.09 -5.92
CA ASP A 313 -9.46 -15.97 -6.97
C ASP A 313 -9.61 -14.52 -7.49
N LYS A 314 -9.50 -13.51 -6.61
CA LYS A 314 -9.51 -12.11 -7.00
C LYS A 314 -8.20 -11.70 -7.68
N ILE A 315 -7.05 -12.22 -7.24
CA ILE A 315 -5.76 -12.00 -7.92
C ILE A 315 -5.84 -12.55 -9.35
N GLN A 316 -6.34 -13.76 -9.53
CA GLN A 316 -6.49 -14.37 -10.83
C GLN A 316 -7.47 -13.62 -11.73
N ALA A 317 -8.56 -13.09 -11.17
CA ALA A 317 -9.50 -12.24 -11.90
C ALA A 317 -8.88 -10.91 -12.33
N ALA A 318 -8.09 -10.29 -11.47
CA ALA A 318 -7.36 -9.06 -11.75
C ALA A 318 -6.32 -9.25 -12.86
N ASP A 319 -5.54 -10.34 -12.81
CA ASP A 319 -4.57 -10.71 -13.84
C ASP A 319 -5.24 -10.98 -15.19
N THR A 320 -6.33 -11.75 -15.19
CA THR A 320 -7.12 -12.01 -16.40
C THR A 320 -7.61 -10.70 -17.02
N LYS A 321 -8.14 -9.78 -16.21
CA LYS A 321 -8.63 -8.46 -16.67
C LYS A 321 -7.51 -7.62 -17.27
N LEU A 322 -6.32 -7.66 -16.70
CA LEU A 322 -5.13 -6.99 -17.24
C LEU A 322 -4.73 -7.56 -18.59
N GLU A 323 -4.63 -8.89 -18.72
CA GLU A 323 -4.22 -9.53 -19.99
C GLU A 323 -5.24 -9.33 -21.10
N GLU A 324 -6.53 -9.31 -20.81
CA GLU A 324 -7.59 -8.95 -21.76
C GLU A 324 -7.42 -7.50 -22.24
N ALA A 325 -7.14 -6.56 -21.33
CA ALA A 325 -6.92 -5.15 -21.67
C ALA A 325 -5.66 -4.95 -22.51
N ILE A 326 -4.55 -5.64 -22.19
CA ILE A 326 -3.32 -5.62 -23.00
C ILE A 326 -3.58 -6.16 -24.40
N SER A 327 -4.31 -7.28 -24.51
CA SER A 327 -4.66 -7.87 -25.80
C SER A 327 -5.51 -6.93 -26.64
N ALA A 328 -6.48 -6.25 -26.04
CA ALA A 328 -7.34 -5.28 -26.71
C ALA A 328 -6.56 -4.03 -27.17
N ALA A 329 -5.59 -3.58 -26.39
CA ALA A 329 -4.76 -2.41 -26.74
C ALA A 329 -3.77 -2.69 -27.88
N GLY A 330 -3.35 -3.94 -28.06
CA GLY A 330 -2.45 -4.38 -29.14
C GLY A 330 -3.15 -4.72 -30.46
N ALA A 331 -4.48 -4.80 -30.48
CA ALA A 331 -5.27 -5.07 -31.68
C ALA A 331 -5.58 -3.78 -32.45
#